data_ef78e43c3d657463363a2a128429c448
#
_entry.id   ef78e43c3d657463363a2a128429c448
#
_cell.length_a   1.000
_cell.length_b   1.000
_cell.length_c   1.000
_cell.angle_alpha   90.00
_cell.angle_beta   90.00
_cell.angle_gamma   90.00
#
_symmetry.space_group_name_H-M   'P 1'
#
loop_
_entity.id
_entity.type
_entity.pdbx_description
1 polymer ?
#
loop_
_entity_poly.entity_id
_entity_poly.type
_entity_poly.pdbx_seq_one_letter_code
_entity_poly.pdbx_strand_id
1 'polypeptide(L)'
;MKKFGLSAHGKIKSRKDIEGLYSDGKTLFSSTKKIKAVYIIDQNVIEPGVKISVAVGHKSGNAVWRNRVKRLLRESFRLNKHIIIKKAEDFSFFIRIIFLPYSINMRKNKNIYLNDIMPDVIDIMSRISINVKCGE
;
A
#
# COMPACT_ATOMS: atom_id res chain seq x y z
N MET A 1 -11.45 2.90 19.84
CA MET A 1 -10.77 2.62 18.55
C MET A 1 -10.05 3.85 18.04
N LYS A 2 -8.82 3.70 17.63
CA LYS A 2 -8.04 4.82 17.13
C LYS A 2 -8.46 5.14 15.69
N LYS A 3 -8.75 6.41 15.41
CA LYS A 3 -9.24 6.86 14.11
C LYS A 3 -8.26 6.55 12.97
N PHE A 4 -6.96 6.72 13.21
CA PHE A 4 -5.93 6.52 12.19
C PHE A 4 -5.04 5.30 12.44
N GLY A 5 -5.37 4.47 13.43
CA GLY A 5 -4.60 3.27 13.70
C GLY A 5 -4.87 2.18 12.67
N LEU A 6 -3.85 1.37 12.39
CA LEU A 6 -4.03 0.16 11.58
C LEU A 6 -4.40 -0.98 12.53
N SER A 7 -5.64 -1.44 12.42
CA SER A 7 -6.11 -2.60 13.16
C SER A 7 -5.69 -3.88 12.44
N ALA A 8 -5.98 -5.03 13.07
CA ALA A 8 -5.76 -6.32 12.41
C ALA A 8 -6.51 -6.44 11.09
N HIS A 9 -7.66 -5.75 10.96
CA HIS A 9 -8.45 -5.74 9.74
C HIS A 9 -7.82 -4.95 8.60
N GLY A 10 -6.93 -4.01 8.92
CA GLY A 10 -6.25 -3.20 7.92
C GLY A 10 -4.96 -3.79 7.40
N LYS A 11 -4.53 -4.92 7.93
CA LYS A 11 -3.25 -5.55 7.55
C LYS A 11 -3.47 -6.89 6.89
N ILE A 12 -2.72 -7.16 5.84
CA ILE A 12 -2.70 -8.48 5.20
C ILE A 12 -1.70 -9.33 5.96
N LYS A 13 -2.17 -10.39 6.60
CA LYS A 13 -1.33 -11.30 7.38
C LYS A 13 -1.20 -12.68 6.77
N SER A 14 -2.18 -13.10 5.96
CA SER A 14 -2.17 -14.41 5.37
C SER A 14 -1.11 -14.53 4.29
N ARG A 15 -0.30 -15.58 4.38
CA ARG A 15 0.69 -15.88 3.35
C ARG A 15 0.04 -16.15 2.00
N LYS A 16 -1.11 -16.83 2.00
CA LYS A 16 -1.86 -17.10 0.77
C LYS A 16 -2.35 -15.82 0.11
N ASP A 17 -2.81 -14.86 0.90
CA ASP A 17 -3.26 -13.58 0.37
C ASP A 17 -2.11 -12.81 -0.27
N ILE A 18 -0.93 -12.85 0.35
CA ILE A 18 0.26 -12.18 -0.18
C ILE A 18 0.71 -12.86 -1.47
N GLU A 19 0.76 -14.19 -1.49
CA GLU A 19 1.13 -14.94 -2.70
C GLU A 19 0.13 -14.70 -3.82
N GLY A 20 -1.15 -14.67 -3.53
CA GLY A 20 -2.19 -14.35 -4.49
C GLY A 20 -2.03 -12.98 -5.10
N LEU A 21 -1.63 -12.00 -4.29
CA LEU A 21 -1.36 -10.64 -4.76
C LEU A 21 -0.20 -10.62 -5.76
N TYR A 22 0.87 -11.33 -5.48
CA TYR A 22 2.00 -11.38 -6.40
C TYR A 22 1.67 -12.12 -7.70
N SER A 23 0.80 -13.13 -7.63
CA SER A 23 0.42 -13.92 -8.81
C SER A 23 -0.61 -13.21 -9.68
N ASP A 24 -1.66 -12.66 -9.06
CA ASP A 24 -2.84 -12.16 -9.78
C ASP A 24 -3.00 -10.66 -9.74
N GLY A 25 -2.19 -9.96 -8.93
CA GLY A 25 -2.32 -8.54 -8.73
C GLY A 25 -1.83 -7.70 -9.90
N LYS A 26 -2.40 -6.51 -10.01
CA LYS A 26 -1.92 -5.50 -10.95
C LYS A 26 -0.82 -4.69 -10.29
N THR A 27 0.19 -4.31 -11.08
CA THR A 27 1.31 -3.51 -10.59
C THR A 27 1.14 -2.05 -11.01
N LEU A 28 1.38 -1.16 -10.06
CA LEU A 28 1.29 0.28 -10.29
C LEU A 28 2.51 0.97 -9.69
N PHE A 29 3.13 1.86 -10.44
CA PHE A 29 4.26 2.65 -9.97
C PHE A 29 3.82 4.08 -9.68
N SER A 30 4.42 4.70 -8.64
CA SER A 30 4.22 6.12 -8.42
C SER A 30 4.84 6.92 -9.58
N SER A 31 4.44 8.18 -9.72
CA SER A 31 4.93 9.05 -10.80
C SER A 31 6.45 9.16 -10.81
N THR A 32 7.07 9.19 -9.64
CA THR A 32 8.53 9.26 -9.50
C THR A 32 9.19 7.90 -9.55
N LYS A 33 8.41 6.83 -9.56
CA LYS A 33 8.85 5.43 -9.50
C LYS A 33 9.65 5.08 -8.23
N LYS A 34 9.50 5.87 -7.19
CA LYS A 34 10.11 5.54 -5.91
C LYS A 34 9.42 4.36 -5.24
N ILE A 35 8.10 4.29 -5.37
CA ILE A 35 7.26 3.28 -4.73
C ILE A 35 6.48 2.53 -5.79
N LYS A 36 6.29 1.26 -5.55
CA LYS A 36 5.49 0.38 -6.39
C LYS A 36 4.42 -0.27 -5.52
N ALA A 37 3.28 -0.58 -6.11
CA ALA A 37 2.22 -1.30 -5.43
C ALA A 37 1.71 -2.43 -6.30
N VAL A 38 1.37 -3.54 -5.66
CA VAL A 38 0.67 -4.65 -6.31
C VAL A 38 -0.68 -4.74 -5.61
N TYR A 39 -1.77 -4.74 -6.38
CA TYR A 39 -3.10 -4.69 -5.79
C TYR A 39 -4.10 -5.56 -6.52
N ILE A 40 -5.13 -5.99 -5.79
CA ILE A 40 -6.29 -6.72 -6.32
C ILE A 40 -7.54 -6.05 -5.80
N ILE A 41 -8.53 -5.89 -6.67
CA ILE A 41 -9.85 -5.34 -6.32
C ILE A 41 -10.88 -6.45 -6.50
N ASP A 42 -11.52 -6.84 -5.40
CA ASP A 42 -12.64 -7.79 -5.42
C ASP A 42 -13.94 -6.99 -5.43
N GLN A 43 -14.81 -7.26 -6.38
CA GLN A 43 -16.06 -6.55 -6.57
C GLN A 43 -17.23 -7.28 -5.89
N ASN A 44 -18.28 -6.52 -5.58
CA ASN A 44 -19.52 -7.05 -5.03
C ASN A 44 -19.31 -7.87 -3.75
N VAL A 45 -18.47 -7.35 -2.87
CA VAL A 45 -18.18 -8.02 -1.60
C VAL A 45 -19.22 -7.61 -0.55
N ILE A 46 -19.45 -8.51 0.42
CA ILE A 46 -20.36 -8.24 1.53
C ILE A 46 -19.72 -7.26 2.52
N GLU A 47 -18.43 -7.41 2.76
CA GLU A 47 -17.68 -6.55 3.67
C GLU A 47 -16.62 -5.78 2.91
N PRO A 48 -16.96 -4.58 2.38
CA PRO A 48 -15.96 -3.78 1.67
C PRO A 48 -14.90 -3.26 2.60
N GLY A 49 -13.75 -2.93 2.04
CA GLY A 49 -12.66 -2.38 2.82
C GLY A 49 -11.34 -2.44 2.07
N VAL A 50 -10.28 -2.11 2.81
CA VAL A 50 -8.92 -2.10 2.26
C VAL A 50 -7.99 -2.74 3.27
N LYS A 51 -7.18 -3.67 2.81
CA LYS A 51 -6.09 -4.25 3.61
C LYS A 51 -4.76 -4.01 2.90
N ILE A 52 -3.74 -3.71 3.67
CA ILE A 52 -2.41 -3.47 3.11
C ILE A 52 -1.36 -4.39 3.73
N SER A 53 -0.30 -4.57 2.99
CA SER A 53 0.94 -5.13 3.47
C SER A 53 2.08 -4.26 2.95
N VAL A 54 3.23 -4.35 3.59
CA VAL A 54 4.42 -3.64 3.13
C VAL A 54 5.56 -4.63 3.06
N ALA A 55 6.40 -4.49 2.06
CA ALA A 55 7.56 -5.35 1.88
C ALA A 55 8.74 -4.50 1.44
N VAL A 56 9.92 -4.84 1.93
CA VAL A 56 11.17 -4.17 1.53
C VAL A 56 12.18 -5.26 1.23
N GLY A 57 12.73 -5.23 0.03
CA GLY A 57 13.69 -6.22 -0.41
C GLY A 57 14.90 -6.28 0.50
N HIS A 58 15.39 -7.51 0.74
CA HIS A 58 16.52 -7.74 1.64
C HIS A 58 17.77 -6.96 1.20
N LYS A 59 17.95 -6.83 -0.11
CA LYS A 59 19.10 -6.14 -0.68
C LYS A 59 19.00 -4.62 -0.63
N SER A 60 17.84 -4.06 -0.28
CA SER A 60 17.64 -2.61 -0.26
C SER A 60 18.41 -1.90 0.83
N GLY A 61 18.70 -2.59 1.94
CA GLY A 61 19.44 -2.02 3.05
C GLY A 61 19.47 -2.98 4.24
N ASN A 62 20.06 -2.52 5.34
CA ASN A 62 20.11 -3.33 6.56
C ASN A 62 18.73 -3.38 7.24
N ALA A 63 18.62 -4.21 8.29
CA ALA A 63 17.35 -4.43 8.96
C ALA A 63 16.75 -3.14 9.54
N VAL A 64 17.57 -2.28 10.11
CA VAL A 64 17.11 -1.01 10.70
C VAL A 64 16.50 -0.12 9.62
N TRP A 65 17.17 0.03 8.48
CA TRP A 65 16.68 0.83 7.37
C TRP A 65 15.40 0.24 6.78
N ARG A 66 15.39 -1.08 6.55
CA ARG A 66 14.20 -1.75 6.01
C ARG A 66 12.99 -1.59 6.91
N ASN A 67 13.17 -1.76 8.22
CA ASN A 67 12.07 -1.60 9.18
C ASN A 67 11.56 -0.17 9.21
N ARG A 68 12.46 0.81 9.09
CA ARG A 68 12.08 2.22 9.02
C ARG A 68 11.21 2.49 7.78
N VAL A 69 11.62 1.98 6.62
CA VAL A 69 10.85 2.16 5.38
C VAL A 69 9.48 1.51 5.50
N LYS A 70 9.40 0.30 6.04
CA LYS A 70 8.12 -0.38 6.26
C LYS A 70 7.19 0.47 7.13
N ARG A 71 7.73 1.02 8.22
CA ARG A 71 6.96 1.88 9.12
C ARG A 71 6.48 3.14 8.42
N LEU A 72 7.33 3.76 7.61
CA LEU A 72 6.95 4.96 6.86
C LEU A 72 5.88 4.67 5.82
N LEU A 73 5.94 3.52 5.16
CA LEU A 73 4.90 3.11 4.22
C LEU A 73 3.56 2.90 4.93
N ARG A 74 3.55 2.20 6.06
CA ARG A 74 2.33 2.01 6.85
C ARG A 74 1.77 3.33 7.34
N GLU A 75 2.62 4.22 7.83
CA GLU A 75 2.21 5.53 8.33
C GLU A 75 1.62 6.38 7.20
N SER A 76 2.22 6.34 6.02
CA SER A 76 1.71 7.07 4.86
C SER A 76 0.31 6.59 4.49
N PHE A 77 0.06 5.28 4.52
CA PHE A 77 -1.27 4.75 4.28
C PHE A 77 -2.23 5.14 5.41
N ARG A 78 -1.82 4.96 6.65
CA ARG A 78 -2.65 5.24 7.82
C ARG A 78 -3.19 6.66 7.81
N LEU A 79 -2.34 7.62 7.49
CA LEU A 79 -2.70 9.03 7.48
C LEU A 79 -3.62 9.41 6.31
N ASN A 80 -3.59 8.63 5.23
CA ASN A 80 -4.28 8.98 4.00
C ASN A 80 -5.30 7.93 3.54
N LYS A 81 -5.60 6.94 4.38
CA LYS A 81 -6.47 5.82 4.00
C LYS A 81 -7.87 6.24 3.59
N HIS A 82 -8.33 7.40 4.03
CA HIS A 82 -9.65 7.92 3.67
C HIS A 82 -9.80 8.11 2.17
N ILE A 83 -8.70 8.31 1.43
CA ILE A 83 -8.74 8.49 -0.02
C ILE A 83 -9.35 7.27 -0.71
N ILE A 84 -9.04 6.07 -0.21
CA ILE A 84 -9.40 4.84 -0.87
C ILE A 84 -10.49 4.05 -0.14
N ILE A 85 -10.57 4.15 1.17
CA ILE A 85 -11.54 3.39 1.97
C ILE A 85 -12.97 3.79 1.60
N LYS A 86 -13.24 5.07 1.46
CA LYS A 86 -14.57 5.54 1.09
C LYS A 86 -14.98 5.01 -0.27
N LYS A 87 -14.09 4.98 -1.22
CA LYS A 87 -14.36 4.42 -2.55
C LYS A 87 -14.70 2.95 -2.48
N ALA A 88 -13.93 2.19 -1.69
CA ALA A 88 -14.20 0.77 -1.52
C ALA A 88 -15.59 0.55 -0.91
N GLU A 89 -15.95 1.32 0.10
CA GLU A 89 -17.25 1.21 0.75
C GLU A 89 -18.40 1.59 -0.19
N ASP A 90 -18.25 2.71 -0.93
CA ASP A 90 -19.30 3.21 -1.81
C ASP A 90 -19.60 2.23 -2.96
N PHE A 91 -18.61 1.51 -3.44
CA PHE A 91 -18.76 0.58 -4.57
C PHE A 91 -18.78 -0.89 -4.17
N SER A 92 -18.76 -1.19 -2.87
CA SER A 92 -18.73 -2.55 -2.33
C SER A 92 -17.53 -3.35 -2.85
N PHE A 93 -16.37 -2.74 -2.84
CA PHE A 93 -15.11 -3.35 -3.23
C PHE A 93 -14.27 -3.70 -2.03
N PHE A 94 -13.49 -4.77 -2.14
CA PHE A 94 -12.45 -5.11 -1.19
C PHE A 94 -11.11 -5.03 -1.91
N ILE A 95 -10.22 -4.17 -1.40
CA ILE A 95 -8.95 -3.88 -2.06
C ILE A 95 -7.81 -4.38 -1.19
N ARG A 96 -6.91 -5.17 -1.78
CA ARG A 96 -5.70 -5.65 -1.13
C ARG A 96 -4.51 -5.03 -1.84
N ILE A 97 -3.59 -4.44 -1.09
CA ILE A 97 -2.45 -3.72 -1.66
C ILE A 97 -1.17 -4.12 -0.93
N ILE A 98 -0.11 -4.38 -1.69
CA ILE A 98 1.25 -4.50 -1.14
C ILE A 98 2.05 -3.30 -1.64
N PHE A 99 2.59 -2.50 -0.72
CA PHE A 99 3.47 -1.40 -1.05
C PHE A 99 4.93 -1.84 -0.94
N LEU A 100 5.72 -1.49 -1.93
CA LEU A 100 7.15 -1.81 -1.96
C LEU A 100 7.93 -0.60 -2.45
N PRO A 101 9.13 -0.35 -1.90
CA PRO A 101 10.03 0.61 -2.53
C PRO A 101 10.53 0.04 -3.86
N TYR A 102 10.68 0.89 -4.86
CA TYR A 102 11.16 0.47 -6.17
C TYR A 102 12.55 1.03 -6.48
N SER A 103 12.68 2.35 -6.51
CA SER A 103 13.96 2.99 -6.80
C SER A 103 14.68 3.52 -5.56
N ILE A 104 14.13 3.30 -4.37
CA ILE A 104 14.73 3.74 -3.11
C ILE A 104 15.56 2.61 -2.52
N ASN A 105 16.76 2.93 -2.04
CA ASN A 105 17.59 1.98 -1.31
C ASN A 105 18.46 2.73 -0.31
N MET A 106 19.08 2.00 0.63
CA MET A 106 19.87 2.60 1.67
C MET A 106 21.09 3.36 1.14
N ARG A 107 21.67 2.87 0.05
CA ARG A 107 22.85 3.52 -0.56
C ARG A 107 22.52 4.94 -1.02
N LYS A 108 21.37 5.13 -1.66
CA LYS A 108 20.92 6.43 -2.18
C LYS A 108 20.16 7.25 -1.15
N ASN A 109 19.43 6.58 -0.26
CA ASN A 109 18.45 7.20 0.63
C ASN A 109 18.71 6.79 2.08
N LYS A 110 19.94 6.99 2.55
CA LYS A 110 20.35 6.59 3.90
C LYS A 110 19.45 7.22 4.96
N ASN A 111 19.18 8.52 4.83
CA ASN A 111 18.28 9.25 5.72
C ASN A 111 16.96 9.43 5.00
N ILE A 112 15.97 8.61 5.34
CA ILE A 112 14.68 8.65 4.69
C ILE A 112 13.61 9.05 5.70
N TYR A 113 12.73 9.95 5.28
CA TYR A 113 11.68 10.53 6.12
C TYR A 113 10.32 10.33 5.52
N LEU A 114 9.27 10.57 6.30
CA LEU A 114 7.89 10.40 5.87
C LEU A 114 7.58 11.20 4.58
N ASN A 115 8.07 12.44 4.50
CA ASN A 115 7.82 13.27 3.33
C ASN A 115 8.50 12.76 2.06
N ASP A 116 9.46 11.86 2.19
CA ASP A 116 10.11 11.24 1.02
C ASP A 116 9.26 10.12 0.41
N ILE A 117 8.32 9.57 1.18
CA ILE A 117 7.52 8.42 0.80
C ILE A 117 6.04 8.78 0.63
N MET A 118 5.50 9.59 1.53
CA MET A 118 4.06 9.85 1.59
C MET A 118 3.46 10.37 0.28
N PRO A 119 4.08 11.32 -0.44
CA PRO A 119 3.49 11.79 -1.70
C PRO A 119 3.32 10.67 -2.72
N ASP A 120 4.25 9.73 -2.76
CA ASP A 120 4.19 8.62 -3.70
C ASP A 120 3.12 7.60 -3.31
N VAL A 121 2.93 7.36 -2.02
CA VAL A 121 1.85 6.51 -1.53
C VAL A 121 0.50 7.14 -1.85
N ILE A 122 0.35 8.44 -1.64
CA ILE A 122 -0.87 9.18 -1.98
C ILE A 122 -1.15 9.08 -3.47
N ASP A 123 -0.14 9.24 -4.31
CA ASP A 123 -0.28 9.13 -5.77
C ASP A 123 -0.81 7.76 -6.16
N ILE A 124 -0.23 6.69 -5.61
CA ILE A 124 -0.68 5.33 -5.89
C ILE A 124 -2.12 5.12 -5.44
N MET A 125 -2.45 5.53 -4.21
CA MET A 125 -3.81 5.37 -3.67
C MET A 125 -4.83 6.13 -4.50
N SER A 126 -4.49 7.33 -4.96
CA SER A 126 -5.36 8.13 -5.81
C SER A 126 -5.62 7.45 -7.16
N ARG A 127 -4.61 6.86 -7.75
CA ARG A 127 -4.76 6.13 -9.02
C ARG A 127 -5.60 4.87 -8.86
N ILE A 128 -5.40 4.12 -7.77
CA ILE A 128 -6.23 2.95 -7.48
C ILE A 128 -7.68 3.40 -7.28
N SER A 129 -7.89 4.50 -6.58
CA SER A 129 -9.22 5.06 -6.35
C SER A 129 -9.93 5.41 -7.68
N ILE A 130 -9.21 5.93 -8.66
CA ILE A 130 -9.76 6.20 -9.98
C ILE A 130 -10.15 4.90 -10.68
N ASN A 131 -9.32 3.87 -10.59
CA ASN A 131 -9.62 2.56 -11.18
C ASN A 131 -10.88 1.95 -10.56
N VAL A 132 -11.06 2.07 -9.25
CA VAL A 132 -12.27 1.64 -8.56
C VAL A 132 -13.49 2.35 -9.14
N LYS A 133 -13.39 3.67 -9.33
CA LYS A 133 -14.48 4.47 -9.88
C LYS A 133 -14.86 4.02 -11.29
N CYS A 134 -13.89 3.57 -12.07
CA CYS A 134 -14.13 3.09 -13.44
C CYS A 134 -14.60 1.63 -13.49
N GLY A 135 -14.72 0.97 -12.35
CA GLY A 135 -15.21 -0.41 -12.30
C GLY A 135 -14.16 -1.47 -12.63
N GLU A 136 -12.91 -1.12 -12.57
CA GLU A 136 -11.82 -2.07 -12.83
C GLU A 136 -11.31 -2.78 -11.58
#